data_4959577f96713bd6bfcc000dedbd4c1a
#
_entry.id   4959577f96713bd6bfcc000dedbd4c1a
#
_cell.length_a   1.000
_cell.length_b   1.000
_cell.length_c   1.000
_cell.angle_alpha   90.00
_cell.angle_beta   90.00
_cell.angle_gamma   90.00
#
_symmetry.space_group_name_H-M   'P 1'
#
loop_
_entity.id
_entity.type
_entity.pdbx_description
1 polymer ?
#
loop_
_entity_poly.entity_id
_entity_poly.type
_entity_poly.pdbx_seq_one_letter_code
_entity_poly.pdbx_strand_id
1 'polypeptide(L)'
;MKAFILAGGLGTRIRSLFPDVPKSMIPVNGKPFLEWQIRALVAQDIKEIILCVSYKAEAIIDYFGNGQRLGAQVDYSSEPKPMGTAGALRLAHRDLTDTTLVLNGDTYLPVDYAPLIQAHRRFVREQGAIASICLANVPNAARYGQVNLDSNGQITSFAEKSSAAQPGLVNAGVYVVEPDILDSIAPNKAISIEREVFPTLLKQNKLYGVCVQRSFIDMGTPEGYDQLSNELRG
;
A
#
# COMPACT_ATOMS: atom_id res chain seq x y z
N MET A 1 -3.51 -14.45 7.77
CA MET A 1 -3.64 -12.98 7.55
C MET A 1 -3.80 -12.77 6.07
N LYS A 2 -4.77 -11.96 5.67
CA LYS A 2 -4.96 -11.54 4.28
C LYS A 2 -4.13 -10.31 3.95
N ALA A 3 -3.78 -10.15 2.67
CA ALA A 3 -3.20 -8.93 2.14
C ALA A 3 -4.06 -8.40 0.98
N PHE A 4 -4.25 -7.10 0.92
CA PHE A 4 -4.85 -6.39 -0.22
C PHE A 4 -3.76 -5.63 -0.95
N ILE A 5 -3.70 -5.75 -2.28
CA ILE A 5 -2.80 -4.94 -3.10
C ILE A 5 -3.66 -4.02 -3.99
N LEU A 6 -3.47 -2.71 -3.84
CA LEU A 6 -4.21 -1.68 -4.55
C LEU A 6 -3.60 -1.47 -5.95
N ALA A 7 -3.94 -2.35 -6.89
CA ALA A 7 -3.33 -2.44 -8.22
C ALA A 7 -4.09 -1.69 -9.33
N GLY A 8 -5.18 -0.95 -9.00
CA GLY A 8 -6.05 -0.27 -9.96
C GLY A 8 -5.51 1.05 -10.54
N GLY A 9 -4.31 1.49 -10.16
CA GLY A 9 -3.75 2.78 -10.53
C GLY A 9 -3.42 2.94 -12.03
N LEU A 10 -3.72 4.12 -12.61
CA LEU A 10 -3.51 4.44 -14.03
C LEU A 10 -2.04 4.66 -14.44
N GLY A 11 -1.12 4.86 -13.48
CA GLY A 11 0.31 5.00 -13.73
C GLY A 11 0.73 6.18 -14.62
N THR A 12 0.05 7.32 -14.54
CA THR A 12 0.22 8.44 -15.47
C THR A 12 1.65 8.98 -15.60
N ARG A 13 2.45 8.95 -14.51
CA ARG A 13 3.84 9.46 -14.49
C ARG A 13 4.85 8.58 -15.23
N ILE A 14 4.64 7.27 -15.24
CA ILE A 14 5.53 6.29 -15.90
C ILE A 14 4.96 5.81 -17.25
N ARG A 15 3.77 6.25 -17.62
CA ARG A 15 3.06 5.82 -18.83
C ARG A 15 3.81 6.16 -20.12
N SER A 16 4.66 7.18 -20.12
CA SER A 16 5.49 7.53 -21.28
C SER A 16 6.48 6.41 -21.66
N LEU A 17 6.95 5.64 -20.67
CA LEU A 17 7.84 4.50 -20.90
C LEU A 17 7.08 3.21 -21.21
N PHE A 18 5.86 3.05 -20.67
CA PHE A 18 5.04 1.84 -20.76
C PHE A 18 3.57 2.19 -21.07
N PRO A 19 3.24 2.68 -22.29
CA PRO A 19 1.93 3.26 -22.60
C PRO A 19 0.78 2.25 -22.50
N ASP A 20 1.03 0.99 -22.80
CA ASP A 20 0.01 -0.06 -22.94
C ASP A 20 -0.01 -1.08 -21.81
N VAL A 21 0.81 -0.90 -20.78
CA VAL A 21 0.93 -1.84 -19.67
C VAL A 21 0.29 -1.23 -18.40
N PRO A 22 -0.57 -1.96 -17.66
CA PRO A 22 -0.99 -1.50 -16.32
C PRO A 22 0.23 -1.27 -15.44
N LYS A 23 0.21 -0.24 -14.61
CA LYS A 23 1.37 0.16 -13.79
C LYS A 23 1.95 -1.01 -12.99
N SER A 24 1.10 -1.80 -12.35
CA SER A 24 1.48 -2.97 -11.55
C SER A 24 2.03 -4.14 -12.39
N MET A 25 1.79 -4.11 -13.72
CA MET A 25 2.28 -5.13 -14.66
C MET A 25 3.57 -4.71 -15.40
N ILE A 26 4.11 -3.53 -15.14
CA ILE A 26 5.38 -3.08 -15.72
C ILE A 26 6.47 -4.12 -15.39
N PRO A 27 7.19 -4.62 -16.41
CA PRO A 27 8.20 -5.66 -16.18
C PRO A 27 9.43 -5.09 -15.48
N VAL A 28 9.82 -5.73 -14.39
CA VAL A 28 11.08 -5.48 -13.66
C VAL A 28 11.86 -6.78 -13.66
N ASN A 29 13.02 -6.78 -14.30
CA ASN A 29 13.89 -7.98 -14.45
C ASN A 29 13.11 -9.21 -14.96
N GLY A 30 12.30 -9.01 -16.01
CA GLY A 30 11.57 -10.08 -16.69
C GLY A 30 10.29 -10.57 -16.00
N LYS A 31 9.88 -9.96 -14.88
CA LYS A 31 8.62 -10.28 -14.17
C LYS A 31 7.80 -9.01 -13.96
N PRO A 32 6.45 -9.06 -13.98
CA PRO A 32 5.62 -7.94 -13.56
C PRO A 32 5.96 -7.47 -12.15
N PHE A 33 5.91 -6.16 -11.91
CA PHE A 33 6.17 -5.60 -10.58
C PHE A 33 5.30 -6.24 -9.49
N LEU A 34 4.02 -6.46 -9.78
CA LEU A 34 3.08 -7.09 -8.86
C LEU A 34 3.50 -8.51 -8.45
N GLU A 35 4.21 -9.25 -9.33
CA GLU A 35 4.74 -10.57 -8.98
C GLU A 35 5.82 -10.47 -7.89
N TRP A 36 6.64 -9.43 -7.89
CA TRP A 36 7.63 -9.22 -6.84
C TRP A 36 6.97 -8.94 -5.48
N GLN A 37 5.87 -8.16 -5.47
CA GLN A 37 5.10 -7.92 -4.25
C GLN A 37 4.47 -9.22 -3.73
N ILE A 38 3.83 -10.01 -4.59
CA ILE A 38 3.23 -11.29 -4.22
C ILE A 38 4.28 -12.24 -3.65
N ARG A 39 5.44 -12.37 -4.31
CA ARG A 39 6.54 -13.21 -3.83
C ARG A 39 7.06 -12.77 -2.46
N ALA A 40 7.18 -11.46 -2.22
CA ALA A 40 7.61 -10.92 -0.94
C ALA A 40 6.60 -11.24 0.19
N LEU A 41 5.29 -11.24 -0.09
CA LEU A 41 4.24 -11.66 0.84
C LEU A 41 4.29 -13.16 1.11
N VAL A 42 4.37 -13.99 0.07
CA VAL A 42 4.43 -15.45 0.18
C VAL A 42 5.66 -15.91 0.97
N ALA A 43 6.81 -15.26 0.78
CA ALA A 43 8.02 -15.54 1.55
C ALA A 43 7.87 -15.29 3.06
N GLN A 44 6.86 -14.51 3.46
CA GLN A 44 6.49 -14.22 4.85
C GLN A 44 5.21 -14.93 5.31
N ASP A 45 4.83 -16.01 4.61
CA ASP A 45 3.65 -16.83 4.88
C ASP A 45 2.30 -16.07 4.78
N ILE A 46 2.28 -14.93 4.06
CA ILE A 46 1.06 -14.19 3.73
C ILE A 46 0.61 -14.63 2.33
N LYS A 47 -0.27 -15.63 2.29
CA LYS A 47 -0.63 -16.33 1.05
C LYS A 47 -2.02 -16.00 0.51
N GLU A 48 -2.93 -15.49 1.35
CA GLU A 48 -4.27 -15.05 0.94
C GLU A 48 -4.19 -13.59 0.47
N ILE A 49 -4.33 -13.36 -0.83
CA ILE A 49 -4.08 -12.05 -1.46
C ILE A 49 -5.30 -11.65 -2.28
N ILE A 50 -5.83 -10.46 -2.00
CA ILE A 50 -6.88 -9.82 -2.80
C ILE A 50 -6.24 -8.72 -3.66
N LEU A 51 -6.33 -8.86 -4.96
CA LEU A 51 -5.91 -7.83 -5.90
C LEU A 51 -7.06 -6.89 -6.22
N CYS A 52 -6.97 -5.64 -5.79
CA CYS A 52 -7.91 -4.59 -6.17
C CYS A 52 -7.47 -4.05 -7.54
N VAL A 53 -8.21 -4.39 -8.58
CA VAL A 53 -7.86 -4.13 -9.99
C VAL A 53 -8.90 -3.23 -10.65
N SER A 54 -8.48 -2.45 -11.66
CA SER A 54 -9.36 -1.55 -12.43
C SER A 54 -8.90 -1.51 -13.90
N TYR A 55 -8.01 -0.61 -14.25
CA TYR A 55 -7.53 -0.45 -15.61
C TYR A 55 -6.83 -1.72 -16.12
N LYS A 56 -7.31 -2.27 -17.24
CA LYS A 56 -6.80 -3.50 -17.87
C LYS A 56 -6.75 -4.69 -16.87
N ALA A 57 -7.79 -4.84 -16.07
CA ALA A 57 -7.90 -5.89 -15.04
C ALA A 57 -7.69 -7.29 -15.63
N GLU A 58 -8.20 -7.53 -16.85
CA GLU A 58 -8.07 -8.83 -17.54
C GLU A 58 -6.60 -9.25 -17.68
N ALA A 59 -5.71 -8.34 -18.04
CA ALA A 59 -4.29 -8.65 -18.19
C ALA A 59 -3.63 -9.10 -16.88
N ILE A 60 -4.11 -8.58 -15.73
CA ILE A 60 -3.66 -8.97 -14.40
C ILE A 60 -4.24 -10.35 -14.06
N ILE A 61 -5.55 -10.55 -14.29
CA ILE A 61 -6.26 -11.79 -13.99
C ILE A 61 -5.67 -12.94 -14.82
N ASP A 62 -5.48 -12.74 -16.12
CA ASP A 62 -4.92 -13.76 -17.03
C ASP A 62 -3.50 -14.16 -16.63
N TYR A 63 -2.67 -13.22 -16.16
CA TYR A 63 -1.30 -13.51 -15.78
C TYR A 63 -1.20 -14.26 -14.44
N PHE A 64 -1.95 -13.85 -13.41
CA PHE A 64 -1.82 -14.41 -12.07
C PHE A 64 -2.75 -15.60 -11.82
N GLY A 65 -3.90 -15.69 -12.52
CA GLY A 65 -4.89 -16.75 -12.30
C GLY A 65 -5.31 -16.79 -10.83
N ASN A 66 -5.31 -17.98 -10.24
CA ASN A 66 -5.61 -18.19 -8.83
C ASN A 66 -4.36 -18.10 -7.91
N GLY A 67 -3.20 -17.72 -8.43
CA GLY A 67 -1.96 -17.53 -7.67
C GLY A 67 -1.16 -18.79 -7.35
N GLN A 68 -1.68 -20.00 -7.63
CA GLN A 68 -1.02 -21.27 -7.28
C GLN A 68 0.42 -21.36 -7.77
N ARG A 69 0.71 -20.85 -8.98
CA ARG A 69 2.07 -20.78 -9.54
C ARG A 69 3.08 -20.06 -8.64
N LEU A 70 2.60 -19.15 -7.81
CA LEU A 70 3.42 -18.35 -6.89
C LEU A 70 3.34 -18.86 -5.44
N GLY A 71 2.59 -19.93 -5.17
CA GLY A 71 2.35 -20.42 -3.82
C GLY A 71 1.37 -19.56 -3.02
N ALA A 72 0.54 -18.76 -3.69
CA ALA A 72 -0.50 -17.90 -3.13
C ALA A 72 -1.89 -18.40 -3.52
N GLN A 73 -2.90 -17.93 -2.78
CA GLN A 73 -4.29 -17.89 -3.21
C GLN A 73 -4.61 -16.44 -3.57
N VAL A 74 -4.89 -16.18 -4.84
CA VAL A 74 -5.18 -14.83 -5.34
C VAL A 74 -6.64 -14.75 -5.75
N ASP A 75 -7.34 -13.79 -5.14
CA ASP A 75 -8.70 -13.40 -5.48
C ASP A 75 -8.71 -11.95 -6.00
N TYR A 76 -9.79 -11.53 -6.64
CA TYR A 76 -9.86 -10.24 -7.32
C TYR A 76 -11.07 -9.42 -6.90
N SER A 77 -10.84 -8.15 -6.62
CA SER A 77 -11.89 -7.14 -6.49
C SER A 77 -11.76 -6.17 -7.66
N SER A 78 -12.66 -6.30 -8.65
CA SER A 78 -12.62 -5.48 -9.86
C SER A 78 -13.48 -4.22 -9.72
N GLU A 79 -12.85 -3.05 -9.87
CA GLU A 79 -13.51 -1.76 -9.83
C GLU A 79 -14.17 -1.46 -11.18
N PRO A 80 -15.47 -1.15 -11.25
CA PRO A 80 -16.15 -0.79 -12.51
C PRO A 80 -15.68 0.57 -13.06
N LYS A 81 -15.12 1.41 -12.22
CA LYS A 81 -14.48 2.70 -12.50
C LYS A 81 -13.47 2.99 -11.39
N PRO A 82 -12.47 3.85 -11.60
CA PRO A 82 -11.51 4.21 -10.55
C PRO A 82 -12.19 4.70 -9.27
N MET A 83 -12.06 3.94 -8.18
CA MET A 83 -12.70 4.23 -6.89
C MET A 83 -11.75 4.89 -5.88
N GLY A 84 -10.49 5.09 -6.23
CA GLY A 84 -9.46 5.52 -5.29
C GLY A 84 -9.07 4.44 -4.28
N THR A 85 -8.03 4.68 -3.52
CA THR A 85 -7.42 3.67 -2.63
C THR A 85 -8.37 3.15 -1.56
N ALA A 86 -9.16 4.00 -0.92
CA ALA A 86 -10.16 3.59 0.06
C ALA A 86 -11.43 3.01 -0.59
N GLY A 87 -11.86 3.58 -1.73
CA GLY A 87 -13.01 3.05 -2.46
C GLY A 87 -12.78 1.61 -2.95
N ALA A 88 -11.55 1.26 -3.34
CA ALA A 88 -11.15 -0.09 -3.68
C ALA A 88 -11.30 -1.06 -2.48
N LEU A 89 -10.83 -0.64 -1.29
CA LEU A 89 -11.05 -1.41 -0.05
C LEU A 89 -12.54 -1.56 0.28
N ARG A 90 -13.32 -0.50 0.12
CA ARG A 90 -14.77 -0.54 0.37
C ARG A 90 -15.49 -1.48 -0.59
N LEU A 91 -15.04 -1.57 -1.84
CA LEU A 91 -15.59 -2.51 -2.82
C LEU A 91 -15.32 -3.96 -2.41
N ALA A 92 -14.11 -4.22 -1.91
CA ALA A 92 -13.67 -5.53 -1.42
C ALA A 92 -14.09 -5.82 0.05
N HIS A 93 -15.09 -5.09 0.60
CA HIS A 93 -15.48 -5.15 2.02
C HIS A 93 -15.81 -6.55 2.53
N ARG A 94 -16.32 -7.46 1.67
CA ARG A 94 -16.66 -8.84 2.06
C ARG A 94 -15.44 -9.67 2.45
N ASP A 95 -14.28 -9.30 1.96
CA ASP A 95 -13.00 -9.98 2.22
C ASP A 95 -12.23 -9.35 3.38
N LEU A 96 -12.60 -8.12 3.78
CA LEU A 96 -12.00 -7.39 4.90
C LEU A 96 -12.73 -7.76 6.21
N THR A 97 -12.50 -8.96 6.70
CA THR A 97 -13.17 -9.53 7.88
C THR A 97 -12.32 -9.52 9.15
N ASP A 98 -11.02 -9.33 9.01
CA ASP A 98 -10.03 -9.38 10.09
C ASP A 98 -8.95 -8.33 9.87
N THR A 99 -8.04 -8.16 10.84
CA THR A 99 -6.81 -7.37 10.67
C THR A 99 -6.11 -7.73 9.36
N THR A 100 -5.93 -6.76 8.49
CA THR A 100 -5.50 -6.96 7.10
C THR A 100 -4.32 -6.07 6.76
N LEU A 101 -3.35 -6.63 6.01
CA LEU A 101 -2.25 -5.88 5.41
C LEU A 101 -2.71 -5.28 4.09
N VAL A 102 -2.46 -3.99 3.86
CA VAL A 102 -2.80 -3.28 2.63
C VAL A 102 -1.53 -2.68 2.04
N LEU A 103 -1.28 -2.93 0.75
CA LEU A 103 -0.12 -2.42 0.02
C LEU A 103 -0.57 -1.57 -1.17
N ASN A 104 0.10 -0.46 -1.39
CA ASN A 104 0.00 0.26 -2.66
C ASN A 104 0.66 -0.58 -3.77
N GLY A 105 -0.04 -0.79 -4.88
CA GLY A 105 0.41 -1.61 -6.02
C GLY A 105 1.50 -0.95 -6.88
N ASP A 106 2.14 0.09 -6.38
CA ASP A 106 3.23 0.84 -7.03
C ASP A 106 4.41 1.12 -6.10
N THR A 107 4.39 0.56 -4.89
CA THR A 107 5.44 0.77 -3.90
C THR A 107 6.10 -0.56 -3.54
N TYR A 108 7.42 -0.60 -3.59
CA TYR A 108 8.21 -1.73 -3.11
C TYR A 108 8.87 -1.39 -1.78
N LEU A 109 8.59 -2.19 -0.76
CA LEU A 109 9.14 -2.03 0.58
C LEU A 109 9.69 -3.38 1.07
N PRO A 110 11.01 -3.62 0.99
CA PRO A 110 11.62 -4.89 1.36
C PRO A 110 11.85 -4.98 2.87
N VAL A 111 10.78 -5.19 3.63
CA VAL A 111 10.80 -5.32 5.10
C VAL A 111 10.12 -6.60 5.55
N ASP A 112 10.43 -7.02 6.77
CA ASP A 112 9.62 -7.98 7.50
C ASP A 112 8.35 -7.28 8.01
N TYR A 113 7.18 -7.80 7.64
CA TYR A 113 5.89 -7.25 8.05
C TYR A 113 5.47 -7.69 9.46
N ALA A 114 6.08 -8.73 10.04
CA ALA A 114 5.70 -9.21 11.36
C ALA A 114 5.83 -8.15 12.47
N PRO A 115 6.90 -7.34 12.55
CA PRO A 115 6.98 -6.26 13.54
C PRO A 115 5.90 -5.18 13.36
N LEU A 116 5.56 -4.84 12.10
CA LEU A 116 4.48 -3.88 11.80
C LEU A 116 3.12 -4.41 12.29
N ILE A 117 2.82 -5.68 12.00
CA ILE A 117 1.59 -6.35 12.40
C ILE A 117 1.50 -6.46 13.93
N GLN A 118 2.59 -6.82 14.60
CA GLN A 118 2.64 -6.91 16.07
C GLN A 118 2.43 -5.54 16.73
N ALA A 119 3.07 -4.49 16.21
CA ALA A 119 2.89 -3.13 16.71
C ALA A 119 1.43 -2.67 16.53
N HIS A 120 0.84 -2.92 15.36
CA HIS A 120 -0.56 -2.60 15.10
C HIS A 120 -1.50 -3.31 16.09
N ARG A 121 -1.35 -4.63 16.31
CA ARG A 121 -2.15 -5.39 17.29
C ARG A 121 -2.03 -4.84 18.70
N ARG A 122 -0.85 -4.35 19.08
CA ARG A 122 -0.66 -3.66 20.35
C ARG A 122 -1.45 -2.36 20.39
N PHE A 123 -1.37 -1.52 19.36
CA PHE A 123 -2.12 -0.27 19.28
C PHE A 123 -3.65 -0.49 19.30
N VAL A 124 -4.14 -1.54 18.62
CA VAL A 124 -5.55 -1.93 18.69
C VAL A 124 -5.96 -2.23 20.13
N ARG A 125 -5.23 -3.11 20.81
CA ARG A 125 -5.54 -3.55 22.17
C ARG A 125 -5.44 -2.42 23.20
N GLU A 126 -4.42 -1.57 23.09
CA GLU A 126 -4.09 -0.56 24.10
C GLU A 126 -4.73 0.80 23.86
N GLN A 127 -4.99 1.13 22.60
CA GLN A 127 -5.39 2.47 22.16
C GLN A 127 -6.63 2.47 21.25
N GLY A 128 -7.15 1.30 20.88
CA GLY A 128 -8.27 1.18 19.95
C GLY A 128 -7.96 1.69 18.54
N ALA A 129 -6.74 1.46 18.05
CA ALA A 129 -6.33 1.83 16.71
C ALA A 129 -7.20 1.16 15.64
N ILE A 130 -7.48 1.88 14.55
CA ILE A 130 -8.17 1.34 13.37
C ILE A 130 -7.19 1.12 12.22
N ALA A 131 -6.14 1.95 12.13
CA ALA A 131 -5.11 1.80 11.11
C ALA A 131 -3.72 2.14 11.62
N SER A 132 -2.72 1.44 11.08
CA SER A 132 -1.29 1.79 11.25
C SER A 132 -0.63 1.95 9.89
N ILE A 133 0.17 2.99 9.75
CA ILE A 133 0.95 3.31 8.54
C ILE A 133 2.40 2.89 8.76
N CYS A 134 2.96 2.14 7.81
CA CYS A 134 4.40 1.92 7.75
C CYS A 134 5.10 3.22 7.32
N LEU A 135 6.04 3.70 8.13
CA LEU A 135 6.74 4.95 7.91
C LEU A 135 8.21 4.70 7.64
N ALA A 136 8.72 5.27 6.55
CA ALA A 136 10.15 5.25 6.21
C ALA A 136 10.79 6.62 6.48
N ASN A 137 12.00 6.60 7.01
CA ASN A 137 12.79 7.82 7.13
C ASN A 137 13.52 8.07 5.80
N VAL A 138 13.28 9.23 5.21
CA VAL A 138 13.91 9.62 3.93
C VAL A 138 14.73 10.90 4.09
N PRO A 139 15.85 11.04 3.37
CA PRO A 139 16.69 12.25 3.46
C PRO A 139 15.98 13.51 2.92
N ASN A 140 14.96 13.34 2.08
CA ASN A 140 14.16 14.44 1.55
C ASN A 140 12.66 14.06 1.55
N ALA A 141 11.94 14.51 2.56
CA ALA A 141 10.51 14.29 2.71
C ALA A 141 9.63 15.25 1.89
N ALA A 142 10.19 16.29 1.28
CA ALA A 142 9.45 17.34 0.58
C ALA A 142 8.50 16.81 -0.51
N ARG A 143 8.88 15.75 -1.20
CA ARG A 143 8.10 15.14 -2.29
C ARG A 143 6.89 14.32 -1.82
N TYR A 144 6.91 13.81 -0.57
CA TYR A 144 5.95 12.82 -0.07
C TYR A 144 4.95 13.37 0.94
N GLY A 145 5.30 14.45 1.64
CA GLY A 145 4.59 14.91 2.83
C GLY A 145 5.09 14.18 4.09
N GLN A 146 5.45 14.97 5.08
CA GLN A 146 6.03 14.47 6.33
C GLN A 146 4.93 14.02 7.29
N VAL A 147 5.21 12.94 8.04
CA VAL A 147 4.35 12.41 9.10
C VAL A 147 5.03 12.65 10.46
N ASN A 148 4.30 13.21 11.43
CA ASN A 148 4.78 13.38 12.79
C ASN A 148 4.11 12.40 13.74
N LEU A 149 4.88 11.87 14.69
CA LEU A 149 4.42 10.94 15.72
C LEU A 149 4.62 11.53 17.11
N ASP A 150 3.80 11.10 18.05
CA ASP A 150 4.08 11.24 19.47
C ASP A 150 4.99 10.10 20.00
N SER A 151 5.29 10.11 21.29
CA SER A 151 6.10 9.08 21.96
C SER A 151 5.45 7.69 21.98
N ASN A 152 4.14 7.58 21.77
CA ASN A 152 3.37 6.35 21.80
C ASN A 152 3.18 5.77 20.39
N GLY A 153 3.70 6.45 19.34
CA GLY A 153 3.53 6.06 17.95
C GLY A 153 2.21 6.52 17.32
N GLN A 154 1.41 7.35 18.00
CA GLN A 154 0.22 7.95 17.42
C GLN A 154 0.63 9.01 16.41
N ILE A 155 0.01 9.01 15.22
CA ILE A 155 0.22 10.07 14.23
C ILE A 155 -0.46 11.33 14.75
N THR A 156 0.31 12.42 14.83
CA THR A 156 -0.17 13.72 15.33
C THR A 156 -0.48 14.69 14.19
N SER A 157 0.21 14.56 13.06
CA SER A 157 -0.05 15.40 11.89
C SER A 157 0.53 14.81 10.61
N PHE A 158 -0.06 15.24 9.48
CA PHE A 158 0.53 15.17 8.16
C PHE A 158 0.94 16.58 7.76
N ALA A 159 2.24 16.84 7.62
CA ALA A 159 2.71 18.13 7.12
C ALA A 159 2.53 18.21 5.60
N GLU A 160 2.16 19.37 5.10
CA GLU A 160 2.08 19.61 3.67
C GLU A 160 3.47 19.50 3.02
N LYS A 161 3.49 19.25 1.71
CA LYS A 161 4.72 19.20 0.93
C LYS A 161 5.44 20.56 1.07
N SER A 162 6.69 20.51 1.51
CA SER A 162 7.56 21.67 1.66
C SER A 162 8.43 21.83 0.42
N SER A 163 8.80 23.05 0.09
CA SER A 163 9.83 23.32 -0.93
C SER A 163 11.26 23.08 -0.41
N ALA A 164 11.44 23.05 0.93
CA ALA A 164 12.73 22.81 1.56
C ALA A 164 12.98 21.30 1.71
N ALA A 165 14.10 20.83 1.13
CA ALA A 165 14.56 19.46 1.31
C ALA A 165 15.02 19.27 2.76
N GLN A 166 14.33 18.40 3.51
CA GLN A 166 14.71 18.04 4.87
C GLN A 166 14.36 16.57 5.15
N PRO A 167 15.15 15.89 6.00
CA PRO A 167 14.84 14.53 6.40
C PRO A 167 13.51 14.46 7.15
N GLY A 168 12.81 13.33 7.01
CA GLY A 168 11.57 13.11 7.74
C GLY A 168 10.96 11.76 7.50
N LEU A 169 9.98 11.43 8.35
CA LEU A 169 9.16 10.24 8.19
C LEU A 169 8.10 10.48 7.12
N VAL A 170 7.94 9.52 6.23
CA VAL A 170 6.94 9.56 5.16
C VAL A 170 6.16 8.25 5.08
N ASN A 171 4.97 8.30 4.55
CA ASN A 171 4.14 7.13 4.28
C ASN A 171 4.82 6.24 3.22
N ALA A 172 5.14 5.00 3.59
CA ALA A 172 5.79 4.02 2.73
C ALA A 172 4.82 3.14 1.92
N GLY A 173 3.52 3.49 1.87
CA GLY A 173 2.52 2.80 1.06
C GLY A 173 2.15 1.39 1.54
N VAL A 174 2.40 1.08 2.80
CA VAL A 174 2.01 -0.17 3.46
C VAL A 174 1.26 0.15 4.74
N TYR A 175 0.13 -0.51 4.94
CA TYR A 175 -0.79 -0.26 6.05
C TYR A 175 -1.23 -1.56 6.70
N VAL A 176 -1.54 -1.54 7.98
CA VAL A 176 -2.33 -2.57 8.65
C VAL A 176 -3.63 -1.94 9.11
N VAL A 177 -4.75 -2.55 8.77
CA VAL A 177 -6.07 -1.97 9.03
C VAL A 177 -7.00 -2.99 9.69
N GLU A 178 -7.89 -2.49 10.56
CA GLU A 178 -9.01 -3.23 11.09
C GLU A 178 -10.26 -3.07 10.19
N PRO A 179 -11.21 -4.02 10.22
CA PRO A 179 -12.46 -3.93 9.45
C PRO A 179 -13.24 -2.63 9.69
N ASP A 180 -13.15 -2.06 10.89
CA ASP A 180 -13.82 -0.80 11.27
C ASP A 180 -13.37 0.42 10.41
N ILE A 181 -12.29 0.30 9.64
CA ILE A 181 -11.89 1.34 8.66
C ILE A 181 -13.01 1.61 7.65
N LEU A 182 -13.83 0.58 7.35
CA LEU A 182 -14.93 0.67 6.41
C LEU A 182 -16.01 1.69 6.84
N ASP A 183 -16.15 1.96 8.15
CA ASP A 183 -17.10 2.96 8.65
C ASP A 183 -16.70 4.39 8.26
N SER A 184 -15.42 4.59 7.98
CA SER A 184 -14.90 5.87 7.48
C SER A 184 -14.95 6.00 5.95
N ILE A 185 -15.50 5.00 5.23
CA ILE A 185 -15.49 4.95 3.77
C ILE A 185 -16.91 4.87 3.24
N ALA A 186 -17.41 5.96 2.65
CA ALA A 186 -18.73 5.97 2.05
C ALA A 186 -18.81 4.99 0.84
N PRO A 187 -19.88 4.18 0.74
CA PRO A 187 -20.05 3.24 -0.37
C PRO A 187 -20.22 3.97 -1.70
N ASN A 188 -19.76 3.33 -2.81
CA ASN A 188 -19.93 3.78 -4.18
C ASN A 188 -19.31 5.16 -4.51
N LYS A 189 -18.34 5.62 -3.73
CA LYS A 189 -17.60 6.85 -3.95
C LYS A 189 -16.12 6.59 -4.23
N ALA A 190 -15.52 7.43 -5.06
CA ALA A 190 -14.08 7.46 -5.22
C ALA A 190 -13.48 8.23 -4.04
N ILE A 191 -12.74 7.51 -3.17
CA ILE A 191 -12.18 8.04 -1.92
C ILE A 191 -10.71 7.61 -1.83
N SER A 192 -9.83 8.57 -1.48
CA SER A 192 -8.43 8.28 -1.17
C SER A 192 -8.26 7.95 0.31
N ILE A 193 -7.58 6.86 0.61
CA ILE A 193 -7.26 6.47 1.99
C ILE A 193 -6.38 7.54 2.65
N GLU A 194 -5.42 8.08 1.92
CA GLU A 194 -4.42 9.04 2.42
C GLU A 194 -4.99 10.45 2.61
N ARG A 195 -5.90 10.87 1.72
CA ARG A 195 -6.41 12.25 1.70
C ARG A 195 -7.68 12.43 2.51
N GLU A 196 -8.44 11.37 2.73
CA GLU A 196 -9.78 11.46 3.31
C GLU A 196 -9.93 10.58 4.55
N VAL A 197 -9.53 9.31 4.48
CA VAL A 197 -9.71 8.35 5.58
C VAL A 197 -8.71 8.60 6.71
N PHE A 198 -7.41 8.66 6.39
CA PHE A 198 -6.39 8.89 7.42
C PHE A 198 -6.56 10.21 8.17
N PRO A 199 -6.89 11.36 7.54
CA PRO A 199 -7.22 12.58 8.28
C PRO A 199 -8.45 12.44 9.19
N THR A 200 -9.42 11.61 8.83
CA THR A 200 -10.57 11.31 9.67
C THR A 200 -10.17 10.48 10.89
N LEU A 201 -9.40 9.41 10.69
CA LEU A 201 -8.88 8.57 11.77
C LEU A 201 -7.91 9.33 12.70
N LEU A 202 -7.12 10.26 12.14
CA LEU A 202 -6.25 11.15 12.91
C LEU A 202 -7.07 11.98 13.92
N LYS A 203 -8.16 12.62 13.48
CA LYS A 203 -9.06 13.40 14.35
C LYS A 203 -9.71 12.56 15.43
N GLN A 204 -9.86 11.26 15.20
CA GLN A 204 -10.43 10.29 16.14
C GLN A 204 -9.38 9.67 17.06
N ASN A 205 -8.08 10.01 16.93
CA ASN A 205 -6.95 9.39 17.63
C ASN A 205 -6.84 7.86 17.36
N LYS A 206 -7.18 7.42 16.15
CA LYS A 206 -7.25 6.01 15.75
C LYS A 206 -6.20 5.62 14.70
N LEU A 207 -5.26 6.53 14.41
CA LEU A 207 -4.21 6.37 13.40
C LEU A 207 -2.84 6.36 14.03
N TYR A 208 -2.05 5.31 13.74
CA TYR A 208 -0.72 5.09 14.31
C TYR A 208 0.34 4.93 13.23
N GLY A 209 1.61 5.11 13.57
CA GLY A 209 2.75 4.93 12.69
C GLY A 209 3.75 3.92 13.24
N VAL A 210 4.31 3.11 12.35
CA VAL A 210 5.41 2.19 12.69
C VAL A 210 6.58 2.51 11.78
N CYS A 211 7.69 2.97 12.40
CA CYS A 211 8.90 3.30 11.65
C CYS A 211 9.68 2.06 11.23
N VAL A 212 10.12 2.03 9.98
CA VAL A 212 11.00 0.99 9.45
C VAL A 212 12.37 1.56 9.07
N GLN A 213 13.41 0.73 9.20
CA GLN A 213 14.82 1.08 8.92
C GLN A 213 15.18 0.91 7.43
N ARG A 214 14.21 0.88 6.54
CA ARG A 214 14.40 0.67 5.11
C ARG A 214 13.74 1.77 4.30
N SER A 215 14.36 2.14 3.20
CA SER A 215 13.73 3.00 2.19
C SER A 215 12.74 2.18 1.36
N PHE A 216 11.67 2.81 0.96
CA PHE A 216 10.75 2.27 -0.05
C PHE A 216 11.13 2.81 -1.44
N ILE A 217 10.66 2.12 -2.47
CA ILE A 217 10.84 2.53 -3.86
C ILE A 217 9.48 2.80 -4.49
N ASP A 218 9.26 4.05 -4.97
CA ASP A 218 8.06 4.43 -5.75
C ASP A 218 8.31 4.04 -7.23
N MET A 219 7.83 2.87 -7.62
CA MET A 219 7.92 2.35 -8.99
C MET A 219 7.11 3.21 -10.01
N GLY A 220 6.33 4.17 -9.53
CA GLY A 220 5.57 5.09 -10.37
C GLY A 220 6.37 6.19 -11.04
N THR A 221 7.68 6.25 -10.83
CA THR A 221 8.59 7.22 -11.46
C THR A 221 9.69 6.52 -12.23
N PRO A 222 10.26 7.13 -13.29
CA PRO A 222 11.40 6.55 -14.02
C PRO A 222 12.59 6.24 -13.09
N GLU A 223 12.93 7.15 -12.20
CA GLU A 223 14.04 6.98 -11.24
C GLU A 223 13.77 5.80 -10.27
N GLY A 224 12.53 5.67 -9.79
CA GLY A 224 12.14 4.55 -8.93
C GLY A 224 12.16 3.22 -9.67
N TYR A 225 11.76 3.20 -10.94
CA TYR A 225 11.86 2.02 -11.80
C TYR A 225 13.32 1.56 -11.96
N ASP A 226 14.24 2.47 -12.25
CA ASP A 226 15.67 2.16 -12.39
C ASP A 226 16.27 1.67 -11.08
N GLN A 227 15.92 2.33 -9.96
CA GLN A 227 16.34 1.92 -8.62
C GLN A 227 15.88 0.50 -8.31
N LEU A 228 14.59 0.21 -8.53
CA LEU A 228 14.01 -1.11 -8.28
C LEU A 228 14.64 -2.19 -9.17
N SER A 229 14.87 -1.88 -10.43
CA SER A 229 15.52 -2.80 -11.36
C SER A 229 16.94 -3.19 -10.92
N ASN A 230 17.65 -2.28 -10.27
CA ASN A 230 18.97 -2.56 -9.69
C ASN A 230 18.86 -3.35 -8.37
N GLU A 231 17.95 -3.00 -7.48
CA GLU A 231 17.73 -3.67 -6.19
C GLU A 231 17.36 -5.16 -6.38
N LEU A 232 16.55 -5.48 -7.39
CA LEU A 232 16.05 -6.83 -7.65
C LEU A 232 16.94 -7.68 -8.57
N ARG A 233 18.16 -7.21 -8.92
CA ARG A 233 19.14 -7.99 -9.71
C ARG A 233 20.00 -8.93 -8.87
N GLY A 234 19.96 -8.80 -7.53
CA GLY A 234 20.78 -9.56 -6.57
C GLY A 234 20.27 -10.97 -6.27
#